data_9cb6a92151cb131ede6e289ef3f83939
#
_entry.id   9cb6a92151cb131ede6e289ef3f83939
#
_cell.length_a   1.000
_cell.length_b   1.000
_cell.length_c   1.000
_cell.angle_alpha   90.00
_cell.angle_beta   90.00
_cell.angle_gamma   90.00
#
_symmetry.space_group_name_H-M   'P 1'
#
loop_
_entity.id
_entity.type
_entity.pdbx_description
1 polymer ?
#
loop_
_entity_poly.entity_id
_entity_poly.type
_entity_poly.pdbx_seq_one_letter_code
_entity_poly.pdbx_strand_id
1 'polypeptide(L)'
;MRQGVLAGRYPAAAAMVIFALVPYLGLSAALQPLVPIIGHQLHMSMQTMSLGLGMANAGYAVGTVLAVQFAQLLPQRRMMVLYATLLVIGSVVVAAAQNPAMFIGGHILQGLCTSLLLIAAVPPLALGFGLEKFRWTAMIMNVCIFGAVALGPLVGGVQAGAHAWRPLFWVVAAISLAALALSILTFEDAPPADRDAPRDPVAIGLAAAGCVAAFYGASELLTHRFLAPQTLWPLIGGLALIVVLIVNQYRSRRPLLTIRSMLTSTVPVAGIIVALAAAAASVSATVLTATLLAQRYSPLHVGLLYLPELGGALVTAVLLGVVLRKRALHYLPLAGMAFLAAGIAVFAVQLPPTEATTLIGSGLTGIGLGAAVAPALFVAGFSLQASSLQRVFAIVELLRAVAAFMIAPVFVHIAATVGGNSETGTRIALWIGFGLAVGGGVIAVLLYALGRARPQVPDLERFMNGEGPAWYSPPLLAGIRHREGHRQLAEEPAQS
;
A
#
# COMPACT_ATOMS: atom_id res chain seq x y z
N MET A 1 12.38 16.16 29.64
CA MET A 1 11.64 15.71 28.46
C MET A 1 10.32 16.47 28.39
N ARG A 2 9.99 17.13 27.28
CA ARG A 2 8.68 17.75 27.11
C ARG A 2 7.68 16.64 26.80
N GLN A 3 6.74 16.37 27.71
CA GLN A 3 5.63 15.45 27.46
C GLN A 3 4.49 16.24 26.86
N GLY A 4 3.88 15.70 25.80
CA GLY A 4 2.64 16.24 25.26
C GLY A 4 1.49 16.06 26.26
N VAL A 5 0.58 17.00 26.33
CA VAL A 5 -0.58 16.96 27.26
C VAL A 5 -1.44 15.69 27.08
N LEU A 6 -1.44 15.12 25.87
CA LEU A 6 -2.17 13.90 25.51
C LEU A 6 -1.25 12.68 25.38
N ALA A 7 0.00 12.76 25.83
CA ALA A 7 0.95 11.65 25.77
C ALA A 7 0.41 10.42 26.55
N GLY A 8 0.62 9.24 25.99
CA GLY A 8 0.12 7.97 26.57
C GLY A 8 -1.38 7.73 26.39
N ARG A 9 -2.14 8.62 25.75
CA ARG A 9 -3.57 8.42 25.48
C ARG A 9 -3.78 7.77 24.10
N TYR A 10 -4.16 6.51 24.06
CA TYR A 10 -4.43 5.76 22.85
C TYR A 10 -5.39 6.47 21.86
N PRO A 11 -6.55 7.03 22.28
CA PRO A 11 -7.46 7.68 21.34
C PRO A 11 -6.83 8.87 20.61
N ALA A 12 -5.98 9.62 21.28
CA ALA A 12 -5.28 10.77 20.67
C ALA A 12 -4.22 10.31 19.66
N ALA A 13 -3.45 9.26 19.97
CA ALA A 13 -2.50 8.67 19.05
C ALA A 13 -3.19 8.05 17.83
N ALA A 14 -4.30 7.34 18.04
CA ALA A 14 -5.10 6.76 16.96
C ALA A 14 -5.72 7.84 16.07
N ALA A 15 -6.30 8.91 16.64
CA ALA A 15 -6.83 10.03 15.87
C ALA A 15 -5.74 10.72 15.03
N MET A 16 -4.54 10.90 15.58
CA MET A 16 -3.42 11.45 14.84
C MET A 16 -3.07 10.58 13.64
N VAL A 17 -3.00 9.25 13.78
CA VAL A 17 -2.74 8.31 12.67
C VAL A 17 -3.84 8.41 11.61
N ILE A 18 -5.11 8.42 12.01
CA ILE A 18 -6.25 8.57 11.10
C ILE A 18 -6.12 9.87 10.29
N PHE A 19 -5.90 11.00 10.96
CA PHE A 19 -5.81 12.31 10.29
C PHE A 19 -4.54 12.47 9.44
N ALA A 20 -3.49 11.71 9.75
CA ALA A 20 -2.27 11.71 8.93
C ALA A 20 -2.41 10.87 7.64
N LEU A 21 -3.16 9.77 7.67
CA LEU A 21 -3.20 8.80 6.57
C LEU A 21 -4.39 8.99 5.63
N VAL A 22 -5.58 9.18 6.20
CA VAL A 22 -6.84 9.22 5.44
C VAL A 22 -6.84 10.26 4.31
N PRO A 23 -6.32 11.50 4.50
CA PRO A 23 -6.42 12.54 3.47
C PRO A 23 -5.80 12.14 2.14
N TYR A 24 -4.53 11.74 2.12
CA TYR A 24 -3.85 11.39 0.86
C TYR A 24 -4.36 10.09 0.26
N LEU A 25 -4.60 9.07 1.09
CA LEU A 25 -5.10 7.78 0.62
C LEU A 25 -6.51 7.93 0.02
N GLY A 26 -7.38 8.74 0.63
CA GLY A 26 -8.67 9.10 0.05
C GLY A 26 -8.55 9.89 -1.24
N LEU A 27 -7.61 10.85 -1.31
CA LEU A 27 -7.34 11.62 -2.51
C LEU A 27 -6.89 10.75 -3.68
N SER A 28 -6.10 9.70 -3.45
CA SER A 28 -5.56 8.84 -4.51
C SER A 28 -6.66 8.25 -5.41
N ALA A 29 -7.83 7.95 -4.85
CA ALA A 29 -8.99 7.48 -5.59
C ALA A 29 -10.00 8.61 -5.94
N ALA A 30 -10.08 9.67 -5.10
CA ALA A 30 -10.98 10.80 -5.34
C ALA A 30 -10.55 11.67 -6.52
N LEU A 31 -9.28 11.68 -6.88
CA LEU A 31 -8.76 12.53 -7.96
C LEU A 31 -9.23 12.08 -9.35
N GLN A 32 -9.50 10.79 -9.57
CA GLN A 32 -9.82 10.29 -10.89
C GLN A 32 -10.96 11.05 -11.60
N PRO A 33 -12.15 11.27 -11.01
CA PRO A 33 -13.20 12.06 -11.64
C PRO A 33 -12.88 13.57 -11.69
N LEU A 34 -11.88 14.03 -10.94
CA LEU A 34 -11.48 15.45 -10.89
C LEU A 34 -10.38 15.80 -11.90
N VAL A 35 -9.66 14.82 -12.46
CA VAL A 35 -8.56 15.02 -13.42
C VAL A 35 -8.93 15.96 -14.56
N PRO A 36 -10.08 15.82 -15.26
CA PRO A 36 -10.46 16.73 -16.35
C PRO A 36 -10.69 18.17 -15.88
N ILE A 37 -11.30 18.32 -14.69
CA ILE A 37 -11.65 19.63 -14.12
C ILE A 37 -10.38 20.37 -13.70
N ILE A 38 -9.46 19.69 -13.01
CA ILE A 38 -8.17 20.24 -12.58
C ILE A 38 -7.33 20.60 -13.80
N GLY A 39 -7.25 19.68 -14.78
CA GLY A 39 -6.50 19.89 -16.01
C GLY A 39 -6.96 21.13 -16.76
N HIS A 40 -8.27 21.31 -16.92
CA HIS A 40 -8.84 22.49 -17.57
C HIS A 40 -8.56 23.78 -16.78
N GLN A 41 -8.78 23.80 -15.47
CA GLN A 41 -8.61 25.01 -14.64
C GLN A 41 -7.15 25.43 -14.45
N LEU A 42 -6.22 24.48 -14.46
CA LEU A 42 -4.78 24.75 -14.31
C LEU A 42 -4.03 24.73 -15.65
N HIS A 43 -4.75 24.62 -16.78
CA HIS A 43 -4.17 24.52 -18.13
C HIS A 43 -3.12 23.40 -18.25
N MET A 44 -3.40 22.23 -17.65
CA MET A 44 -2.52 21.06 -17.68
C MET A 44 -2.91 20.13 -18.82
N SER A 45 -1.93 19.66 -19.58
CA SER A 45 -2.14 18.54 -20.50
C SER A 45 -2.38 17.24 -19.73
N MET A 46 -3.00 16.26 -20.37
CA MET A 46 -3.18 14.92 -19.78
C MET A 46 -1.85 14.28 -19.39
N GLN A 47 -0.79 14.51 -20.20
CA GLN A 47 0.55 14.05 -19.87
C GLN A 47 1.09 14.71 -18.60
N THR A 48 0.99 16.04 -18.48
CA THR A 48 1.44 16.77 -17.28
C THR A 48 0.68 16.32 -16.03
N MET A 49 -0.63 16.08 -16.14
CA MET A 49 -1.45 15.59 -15.04
C MET A 49 -1.03 14.16 -14.63
N SER A 50 -0.87 13.27 -15.60
CA SER A 50 -0.43 11.88 -15.36
C SER A 50 0.95 11.83 -14.69
N LEU A 51 1.89 12.63 -15.19
CA LEU A 51 3.22 12.75 -14.58
C LEU A 51 3.13 13.29 -13.16
N GLY A 52 2.31 14.29 -12.90
CA GLY A 52 2.11 14.85 -11.56
C GLY A 52 1.60 13.83 -10.55
N LEU A 53 0.58 13.06 -10.93
CA LEU A 53 0.04 11.98 -10.10
C LEU A 53 1.05 10.84 -9.91
N GLY A 54 1.75 10.45 -10.98
CA GLY A 54 2.83 9.46 -10.92
C GLY A 54 3.96 9.87 -9.98
N MET A 55 4.39 11.13 -10.05
CA MET A 55 5.46 11.65 -9.18
C MET A 55 5.02 11.75 -7.71
N ALA A 56 3.75 12.02 -7.42
CA ALA A 56 3.23 11.99 -6.05
C ALA A 56 3.28 10.56 -5.48
N ASN A 57 2.93 9.56 -6.29
CA ASN A 57 3.03 8.15 -5.93
C ASN A 57 4.50 7.69 -5.79
N ALA A 58 5.42 8.19 -6.63
CA ALA A 58 6.86 8.00 -6.45
C ALA A 58 7.34 8.59 -5.12
N GLY A 59 6.90 9.81 -4.78
CA GLY A 59 7.16 10.45 -3.49
C GLY A 59 6.69 9.58 -2.31
N TYR A 60 5.48 9.02 -2.41
CA TYR A 60 4.95 8.09 -1.42
C TYR A 60 5.86 6.85 -1.27
N ALA A 61 6.27 6.22 -2.37
CA ALA A 61 7.14 5.05 -2.36
C ALA A 61 8.53 5.36 -1.74
N VAL A 62 9.16 6.47 -2.13
CA VAL A 62 10.45 6.92 -1.59
C VAL A 62 10.36 7.22 -0.09
N GLY A 63 9.26 7.85 0.34
CA GLY A 63 9.04 8.22 1.73
C GLY A 63 9.04 7.03 2.68
N THR A 64 8.65 5.83 2.23
CA THR A 64 8.70 4.60 3.05
C THR A 64 10.14 4.27 3.48
N VAL A 65 11.11 4.40 2.57
CA VAL A 65 12.54 4.13 2.84
C VAL A 65 13.15 5.24 3.69
N LEU A 66 12.85 6.50 3.35
CA LEU A 66 13.31 7.67 4.13
C LEU A 66 12.82 7.62 5.57
N ALA A 67 11.58 7.20 5.81
CA ALA A 67 11.02 7.10 7.15
C ALA A 67 11.83 6.18 8.07
N VAL A 68 12.32 5.05 7.54
CA VAL A 68 13.16 4.12 8.32
C VAL A 68 14.50 4.76 8.69
N GLN A 69 15.14 5.46 7.75
CA GLN A 69 16.41 6.13 8.03
C GLN A 69 16.24 7.24 9.07
N PHE A 70 15.21 8.06 8.92
CA PHE A 70 14.97 9.17 9.86
C PHE A 70 14.52 8.69 11.23
N ALA A 71 13.78 7.58 11.32
CA ALA A 71 13.38 7.00 12.60
C ALA A 71 14.56 6.51 13.45
N GLN A 72 15.68 6.17 12.83
CA GLN A 72 16.90 5.81 13.52
C GLN A 72 17.68 7.04 14.01
N LEU A 73 17.58 8.18 13.33
CA LEU A 73 18.42 9.36 13.55
C LEU A 73 17.72 10.48 14.34
N LEU A 74 16.39 10.59 14.23
CA LEU A 74 15.62 11.70 14.78
C LEU A 74 14.76 11.26 15.97
N PRO A 75 14.61 12.14 17.00
CA PRO A 75 13.63 11.93 18.05
C PRO A 75 12.21 11.83 17.46
N GLN A 76 11.43 10.88 17.96
CA GLN A 76 10.11 10.56 17.39
C GLN A 76 9.19 11.77 17.28
N ARG A 77 9.06 12.59 18.32
CA ARG A 77 8.21 13.78 18.31
C ARG A 77 8.63 14.78 17.23
N ARG A 78 9.94 15.07 17.11
CA ARG A 78 10.46 16.01 16.09
C ARG A 78 10.15 15.52 14.69
N MET A 79 10.33 14.23 14.46
CA MET A 79 10.03 13.58 13.19
C MET A 79 8.55 13.71 12.84
N MET A 80 7.65 13.37 13.77
CA MET A 80 6.21 13.45 13.56
C MET A 80 5.72 14.88 13.30
N VAL A 81 6.21 15.85 14.07
CA VAL A 81 5.85 17.26 13.89
C VAL A 81 6.38 17.79 12.56
N LEU A 82 7.63 17.45 12.18
CA LEU A 82 8.20 17.87 10.89
C LEU A 82 7.36 17.32 9.72
N TYR A 83 7.04 16.03 9.72
CA TYR A 83 6.28 15.41 8.64
C TYR A 83 4.85 15.96 8.54
N ALA A 84 4.19 16.16 9.69
CA ALA A 84 2.86 16.74 9.72
C ALA A 84 2.87 18.21 9.26
N THR A 85 3.91 19.00 9.61
CA THR A 85 4.07 20.37 9.12
C THR A 85 4.24 20.39 7.59
N LEU A 86 5.09 19.55 7.04
CA LEU A 86 5.29 19.44 5.60
C LEU A 86 4.02 18.95 4.89
N LEU A 87 3.23 18.06 5.51
CA LEU A 87 1.94 17.63 4.98
C LEU A 87 0.94 18.81 4.92
N VAL A 88 0.88 19.64 5.96
CA VAL A 88 0.06 20.88 5.96
C VAL A 88 0.50 21.81 4.85
N ILE A 89 1.80 22.07 4.72
CA ILE A 89 2.35 22.95 3.67
C ILE A 89 1.96 22.39 2.28
N GLY A 90 2.21 21.11 2.02
CA GLY A 90 1.84 20.46 0.75
C GLY A 90 0.35 20.59 0.46
N SER A 91 -0.51 20.36 1.47
CA SER A 91 -1.96 20.43 1.32
C SER A 91 -2.47 21.84 1.03
N VAL A 92 -1.92 22.85 1.72
CA VAL A 92 -2.24 24.28 1.47
C VAL A 92 -1.76 24.72 0.08
N VAL A 93 -0.55 24.31 -0.32
CA VAL A 93 0.01 24.63 -1.64
C VAL A 93 -0.88 24.07 -2.76
N VAL A 94 -1.36 22.83 -2.63
CA VAL A 94 -2.30 22.25 -3.61
C VAL A 94 -3.64 22.99 -3.58
N ALA A 95 -4.23 23.21 -2.41
CA ALA A 95 -5.53 23.88 -2.29
C ALA A 95 -5.52 25.30 -2.91
N ALA A 96 -4.40 26.01 -2.77
CA ALA A 96 -4.17 27.35 -3.29
C ALA A 96 -3.54 27.37 -4.71
N ALA A 97 -3.36 26.20 -5.35
CA ALA A 97 -2.63 26.10 -6.61
C ALA A 97 -3.26 26.96 -7.72
N GLN A 98 -2.43 27.77 -8.38
CA GLN A 98 -2.80 28.61 -9.52
C GLN A 98 -2.12 28.17 -10.82
N ASN A 99 -1.16 27.26 -10.73
CA ASN A 99 -0.41 26.75 -11.86
C ASN A 99 -0.05 25.26 -11.66
N PRO A 100 0.35 24.55 -12.72
CA PRO A 100 0.73 23.13 -12.66
C PRO A 100 1.82 22.83 -11.63
N ALA A 101 2.84 23.68 -11.52
CA ALA A 101 3.99 23.43 -10.65
C ALA A 101 3.59 23.43 -9.17
N MET A 102 2.71 24.35 -8.74
CA MET A 102 2.18 24.35 -7.38
C MET A 102 1.37 23.09 -7.09
N PHE A 103 0.48 22.70 -8.01
CA PHE A 103 -0.33 21.50 -7.84
C PHE A 103 0.55 20.25 -7.72
N ILE A 104 1.45 20.02 -8.67
CA ILE A 104 2.33 18.84 -8.72
C ILE A 104 3.26 18.84 -7.50
N GLY A 105 3.95 19.92 -7.21
CA GLY A 105 4.90 20.02 -6.10
C GLY A 105 4.24 19.77 -4.74
N GLY A 106 3.07 20.39 -4.51
CA GLY A 106 2.30 20.19 -3.29
C GLY A 106 1.79 18.74 -3.17
N HIS A 107 1.34 18.13 -4.27
CA HIS A 107 0.83 16.76 -4.27
C HIS A 107 1.94 15.72 -4.07
N ILE A 108 3.13 15.93 -4.64
CA ILE A 108 4.34 15.13 -4.35
C ILE A 108 4.66 15.20 -2.85
N LEU A 109 4.62 16.39 -2.27
CA LEU A 109 4.89 16.58 -0.85
C LEU A 109 3.85 15.88 0.03
N GLN A 110 2.57 15.90 -0.34
CA GLN A 110 1.52 15.14 0.34
C GLN A 110 1.80 13.64 0.32
N GLY A 111 2.13 13.07 -0.85
CA GLY A 111 2.47 11.65 -0.99
C GLY A 111 3.66 11.25 -0.12
N LEU A 112 4.76 11.99 -0.23
CA LEU A 112 5.97 11.78 0.56
C LEU A 112 5.68 11.82 2.07
N CYS A 113 5.02 12.86 2.55
CA CYS A 113 4.77 13.04 3.98
C CYS A 113 3.79 12.01 4.55
N THR A 114 2.80 11.56 3.77
CA THR A 114 1.87 10.52 4.22
C THR A 114 2.58 9.20 4.47
N SER A 115 3.47 8.77 3.57
CA SER A 115 4.23 7.54 3.78
C SER A 115 5.25 7.67 4.92
N LEU A 116 5.88 8.84 5.07
CA LEU A 116 6.74 9.14 6.23
C LEU A 116 5.97 8.99 7.54
N LEU A 117 4.74 9.57 7.61
CA LEU A 117 3.88 9.47 8.78
C LEU A 117 3.37 8.04 9.00
N LEU A 118 3.00 7.31 7.95
CA LEU A 118 2.58 5.92 8.03
C LEU A 118 3.63 5.05 8.73
N ILE A 119 4.85 5.09 8.23
CA ILE A 119 5.95 4.26 8.74
C ILE A 119 6.44 4.72 10.11
N ALA A 120 6.33 6.02 10.44
CA ALA A 120 6.75 6.55 11.72
C ALA A 120 5.71 6.38 12.84
N ALA A 121 4.40 6.46 12.53
CA ALA A 121 3.34 6.51 13.53
C ALA A 121 2.72 5.15 13.83
N VAL A 122 2.63 4.27 12.85
CA VAL A 122 1.91 3.00 12.99
C VAL A 122 2.59 2.01 13.95
N PRO A 123 3.92 1.75 13.89
CA PRO A 123 4.55 0.83 14.81
C PRO A 123 4.43 1.25 16.28
N PRO A 124 4.64 2.52 16.66
CA PRO A 124 4.39 2.97 18.03
C PRO A 124 2.94 2.85 18.46
N LEU A 125 1.97 3.10 17.57
CA LEU A 125 0.57 2.89 17.87
C LEU A 125 0.25 1.41 18.11
N ALA A 126 0.89 0.51 17.35
CA ALA A 126 0.70 -0.93 17.48
C ALA A 126 1.34 -1.50 18.75
N LEU A 127 2.58 -1.09 19.06
CA LEU A 127 3.38 -1.68 20.14
C LEU A 127 3.31 -0.92 21.47
N GLY A 128 2.97 0.38 21.42
CA GLY A 128 3.08 1.27 22.59
C GLY A 128 1.91 1.24 23.59
N PHE A 129 0.78 0.60 23.28
CA PHE A 129 -0.44 0.71 24.07
C PHE A 129 -0.98 -0.63 24.61
N GLY A 130 -0.16 -1.66 24.61
CA GLY A 130 -0.52 -2.97 25.14
C GLY A 130 -1.45 -3.79 24.25
N LEU A 131 -1.56 -5.07 24.59
CA LEU A 131 -2.20 -6.10 23.78
C LEU A 131 -3.70 -5.86 23.51
N GLU A 132 -4.41 -5.24 24.46
CA GLU A 132 -5.83 -4.96 24.30
C GLU A 132 -6.10 -3.92 23.21
N LYS A 133 -5.22 -2.96 23.04
CA LYS A 133 -5.35 -1.91 22.02
C LYS A 133 -4.86 -2.35 20.65
N PHE A 134 -4.03 -3.39 20.59
CA PHE A 134 -3.47 -3.89 19.35
C PHE A 134 -4.51 -4.27 18.28
N ARG A 135 -5.61 -4.94 18.71
CA ARG A 135 -6.73 -5.26 17.81
C ARG A 135 -7.39 -4.01 17.20
N TRP A 136 -7.55 -2.96 18.01
CA TRP A 136 -8.13 -1.71 17.53
C TRP A 136 -7.20 -1.02 16.55
N THR A 137 -5.89 -1.05 16.81
CA THR A 137 -4.89 -0.53 15.88
C THR A 137 -4.94 -1.25 14.53
N ALA A 138 -5.04 -2.58 14.51
CA ALA A 138 -5.16 -3.35 13.28
C ALA A 138 -6.44 -3.01 12.49
N MET A 139 -7.58 -2.84 13.20
CA MET A 139 -8.84 -2.40 12.58
C MET A 139 -8.73 -0.99 12.01
N ILE A 140 -8.20 -0.05 12.78
CA ILE A 140 -8.00 1.35 12.35
C ILE A 140 -7.10 1.41 11.13
N MET A 141 -5.98 0.68 11.12
CA MET A 141 -5.09 0.62 9.97
C MET A 141 -5.81 0.12 8.71
N ASN A 142 -6.58 -0.96 8.82
CA ASN A 142 -7.33 -1.50 7.69
C ASN A 142 -8.32 -0.46 7.14
N VAL A 143 -9.09 0.20 8.01
CA VAL A 143 -10.05 1.24 7.63
C VAL A 143 -9.34 2.47 7.04
N CYS A 144 -8.24 2.93 7.65
CA CYS A 144 -7.50 4.10 7.15
C CYS A 144 -6.89 3.87 5.77
N ILE A 145 -6.39 2.66 5.50
CA ILE A 145 -5.74 2.36 4.23
C ILE A 145 -6.78 2.03 3.15
N PHE A 146 -7.69 1.08 3.40
CA PHE A 146 -8.60 0.57 2.37
C PHE A 146 -9.96 1.28 2.40
N GLY A 147 -10.49 1.61 3.56
CA GLY A 147 -11.73 2.37 3.68
C GLY A 147 -11.60 3.80 3.14
N ALA A 148 -10.46 4.46 3.37
CA ALA A 148 -10.20 5.79 2.80
C ALA A 148 -10.14 5.76 1.27
N VAL A 149 -9.47 4.76 0.69
CA VAL A 149 -9.40 4.57 -0.77
C VAL A 149 -10.79 4.26 -1.34
N ALA A 150 -11.54 3.36 -0.71
CA ALA A 150 -12.89 2.98 -1.13
C ALA A 150 -13.92 4.13 -1.04
N LEU A 151 -13.69 5.09 -0.13
CA LEU A 151 -14.51 6.32 -0.03
C LEU A 151 -14.17 7.34 -1.13
N GLY A 152 -12.97 7.23 -1.72
CA GLY A 152 -12.45 8.18 -2.71
C GLY A 152 -13.37 8.45 -3.89
N PRO A 153 -13.90 7.44 -4.60
CA PRO A 153 -14.81 7.63 -5.73
C PRO A 153 -16.06 8.45 -5.39
N LEU A 154 -16.64 8.23 -4.20
CA LEU A 154 -17.79 9.01 -3.73
C LEU A 154 -17.43 10.48 -3.49
N VAL A 155 -16.34 10.71 -2.74
CA VAL A 155 -15.88 12.08 -2.43
C VAL A 155 -15.49 12.81 -3.71
N GLY A 156 -14.76 12.17 -4.60
CA GLY A 156 -14.41 12.71 -5.91
C GLY A 156 -15.63 12.98 -6.79
N GLY A 157 -16.62 12.07 -6.77
CA GLY A 157 -17.88 12.20 -7.50
C GLY A 157 -18.71 13.41 -7.05
N VAL A 158 -18.81 13.64 -5.72
CA VAL A 158 -19.48 14.84 -5.16
C VAL A 158 -18.82 16.11 -5.65
N GLN A 159 -17.50 16.18 -5.58
CA GLN A 159 -16.74 17.38 -6.00
C GLN A 159 -16.79 17.60 -7.51
N ALA A 160 -16.73 16.52 -8.29
CA ALA A 160 -16.85 16.58 -9.74
C ALA A 160 -18.25 17.06 -10.17
N GLY A 161 -19.31 16.62 -9.50
CA GLY A 161 -20.66 17.11 -9.71
C GLY A 161 -20.82 18.61 -9.42
N ALA A 162 -20.08 19.12 -8.45
CA ALA A 162 -20.03 20.54 -8.12
C ALA A 162 -19.04 21.35 -9.00
N HIS A 163 -18.32 20.73 -9.94
CA HIS A 163 -17.25 21.31 -10.75
C HIS A 163 -16.17 22.04 -9.91
N ALA A 164 -15.97 21.60 -8.66
CA ALA A 164 -15.11 22.25 -7.68
C ALA A 164 -14.17 21.25 -7.01
N TRP A 165 -12.87 21.34 -7.28
CA TRP A 165 -11.88 20.46 -6.67
C TRP A 165 -11.16 21.10 -5.45
N ARG A 166 -11.04 22.42 -5.42
CA ARG A 166 -10.33 23.14 -4.33
C ARG A 166 -10.91 22.91 -2.94
N PRO A 167 -12.25 22.87 -2.73
CA PRO A 167 -12.82 22.61 -1.39
C PRO A 167 -12.32 21.31 -0.79
N LEU A 168 -12.18 20.24 -1.60
CA LEU A 168 -11.63 18.96 -1.12
C LEU A 168 -10.22 19.13 -0.56
N PHE A 169 -9.35 19.85 -1.25
CA PHE A 169 -7.98 20.07 -0.80
C PHE A 169 -7.89 21.00 0.43
N TRP A 170 -8.81 21.95 0.58
CA TRP A 170 -8.91 22.73 1.82
C TRP A 170 -9.36 21.89 3.02
N VAL A 171 -10.27 20.93 2.82
CA VAL A 171 -10.64 19.94 3.85
C VAL A 171 -9.43 19.08 4.21
N VAL A 172 -8.68 18.62 3.21
CA VAL A 172 -7.42 17.87 3.43
C VAL A 172 -6.41 18.70 4.22
N ALA A 173 -6.25 19.99 3.90
CA ALA A 173 -5.36 20.90 4.65
C ALA A 173 -5.80 21.06 6.10
N ALA A 174 -7.11 21.21 6.36
CA ALA A 174 -7.66 21.30 7.72
C ALA A 174 -7.43 20.02 8.53
N ILE A 175 -7.64 18.85 7.93
CA ILE A 175 -7.37 17.55 8.57
C ILE A 175 -5.87 17.38 8.84
N SER A 176 -5.01 17.80 7.90
CA SER A 176 -3.55 17.77 8.08
C SER A 176 -3.09 18.68 9.23
N LEU A 177 -3.74 19.86 9.39
CA LEU A 177 -3.51 20.75 10.51
C LEU A 177 -3.93 20.11 11.85
N ALA A 178 -5.04 19.39 11.88
CA ALA A 178 -5.46 18.63 13.06
C ALA A 178 -4.45 17.50 13.38
N ALA A 179 -3.91 16.80 12.35
CA ALA A 179 -2.85 15.82 12.52
C ALA A 179 -1.57 16.46 13.11
N LEU A 180 -1.19 17.65 12.66
CA LEU A 180 -0.08 18.41 13.22
C LEU A 180 -0.31 18.77 14.70
N ALA A 181 -1.48 19.30 15.03
CA ALA A 181 -1.84 19.65 16.41
C ALA A 181 -1.78 18.41 17.32
N LEU A 182 -2.33 17.28 16.88
CA LEU A 182 -2.27 16.02 17.60
C LEU A 182 -0.84 15.49 17.72
N SER A 183 0.01 15.64 16.70
CA SER A 183 1.43 15.26 16.75
C SER A 183 2.18 16.02 17.84
N ILE A 184 1.91 17.32 17.99
CA ILE A 184 2.50 18.15 19.04
C ILE A 184 2.04 17.73 20.44
N LEU A 185 0.74 17.37 20.57
CA LEU A 185 0.11 17.09 21.85
C LEU A 185 0.31 15.64 22.34
N THR A 186 0.54 14.69 21.44
CA THR A 186 0.49 13.26 21.75
C THR A 186 1.89 12.64 21.92
N PHE A 187 2.89 13.08 21.12
CA PHE A 187 4.20 12.45 21.15
C PHE A 187 5.15 13.05 22.19
N GLU A 188 5.96 12.17 22.78
CA GLU A 188 7.02 12.52 23.71
C GLU A 188 8.33 12.72 22.98
N ASP A 189 9.26 13.48 23.59
CA ASP A 189 10.62 13.70 23.08
C ASP A 189 11.50 12.50 23.46
N ALA A 190 11.14 11.32 22.96
CA ALA A 190 11.96 10.11 23.14
C ALA A 190 13.22 10.20 22.28
N PRO A 191 14.39 9.73 22.79
CA PRO A 191 15.60 9.67 21.99
C PRO A 191 15.42 8.77 20.78
N PRO A 192 16.20 8.97 19.69
CA PRO A 192 16.16 8.09 18.53
C PRO A 192 16.50 6.65 18.93
N ALA A 193 15.96 5.69 18.20
CA ALA A 193 16.08 4.27 18.50
C ALA A 193 17.54 3.78 18.47
N ASP A 194 18.36 4.33 17.57
CA ASP A 194 19.78 4.00 17.44
C ASP A 194 20.54 5.25 16.95
N ARG A 195 21.27 5.91 17.86
CA ARG A 195 22.07 7.11 17.52
C ARG A 195 23.27 6.81 16.64
N ASP A 196 23.76 5.59 16.70
CA ASP A 196 24.94 5.12 15.96
C ASP A 196 24.52 4.34 14.68
N ALA A 197 23.24 4.42 14.30
CA ALA A 197 22.76 3.78 13.09
C ALA A 197 23.51 4.31 11.86
N PRO A 198 24.01 3.41 11.00
CA PRO A 198 24.70 3.83 9.80
C PRO A 198 23.72 4.53 8.85
N ARG A 199 24.17 5.64 8.28
CA ARG A 199 23.45 6.27 7.17
C ARG A 199 23.64 5.41 5.93
N ASP A 200 22.54 5.11 5.24
CA ASP A 200 22.58 4.37 3.98
C ASP A 200 22.12 5.25 2.80
N PRO A 201 22.97 6.20 2.36
CA PRO A 201 22.63 7.08 1.24
C PRO A 201 22.46 6.32 -0.06
N VAL A 202 23.07 5.15 -0.20
CA VAL A 202 22.96 4.30 -1.38
C VAL A 202 21.56 3.72 -1.47
N ALA A 203 21.01 3.19 -0.36
CA ALA A 203 19.63 2.69 -0.33
C ALA A 203 18.62 3.81 -0.65
N ILE A 204 18.81 5.01 -0.08
CA ILE A 204 17.95 6.17 -0.35
C ILE A 204 18.05 6.59 -1.81
N GLY A 205 19.28 6.68 -2.36
CA GLY A 205 19.50 7.05 -3.76
C GLY A 205 18.90 6.04 -4.74
N LEU A 206 19.06 4.74 -4.49
CA LEU A 206 18.46 3.67 -5.29
C LEU A 206 16.93 3.70 -5.23
N ALA A 207 16.36 3.90 -4.03
CA ALA A 207 14.90 4.03 -3.87
C ALA A 207 14.37 5.25 -4.62
N ALA A 208 15.00 6.41 -4.45
CA ALA A 208 14.58 7.66 -5.09
C ALA A 208 14.69 7.57 -6.62
N ALA A 209 15.88 7.22 -7.13
CA ALA A 209 16.09 7.10 -8.57
C ALA A 209 15.21 6.00 -9.20
N GLY A 210 15.12 4.84 -8.52
CA GLY A 210 14.31 3.71 -8.97
C GLY A 210 12.83 4.04 -9.04
N CYS A 211 12.25 4.59 -7.97
CA CYS A 211 10.83 4.96 -7.94
C CYS A 211 10.53 6.09 -8.93
N VAL A 212 11.31 7.18 -8.93
CA VAL A 212 11.07 8.31 -9.85
C VAL A 212 11.14 7.85 -11.31
N ALA A 213 12.15 7.08 -11.70
CA ALA A 213 12.27 6.58 -13.07
C ALA A 213 11.12 5.62 -13.42
N ALA A 214 10.82 4.67 -12.55
CA ALA A 214 9.78 3.67 -12.80
C ALA A 214 8.39 4.30 -12.91
N PHE A 215 8.03 5.22 -12.02
CA PHE A 215 6.74 5.93 -12.05
C PHE A 215 6.66 6.93 -13.22
N TYR A 216 7.77 7.55 -13.59
CA TYR A 216 7.84 8.36 -14.81
C TYR A 216 7.50 7.51 -16.04
N GLY A 217 8.21 6.38 -16.24
CA GLY A 217 7.97 5.49 -17.36
C GLY A 217 6.54 4.92 -17.37
N ALA A 218 5.98 4.57 -16.22
CA ALA A 218 4.60 4.11 -16.11
C ALA A 218 3.59 5.22 -16.50
N SER A 219 3.84 6.47 -16.11
CA SER A 219 2.98 7.61 -16.46
C SER A 219 2.98 7.92 -17.95
N GLU A 220 4.11 7.70 -18.64
CA GLU A 220 4.22 7.88 -20.09
C GLU A 220 3.40 6.88 -20.89
N LEU A 221 3.00 5.73 -20.32
CA LEU A 221 2.11 4.75 -20.96
C LEU A 221 0.74 5.31 -21.33
N LEU A 222 0.29 6.38 -20.68
CA LEU A 222 -0.99 7.01 -21.00
C LEU A 222 -0.97 7.84 -22.30
N THR A 223 0.21 8.22 -22.76
CA THR A 223 0.40 9.06 -23.95
C THR A 223 1.28 8.43 -25.03
N HIS A 224 2.10 7.45 -24.67
CA HIS A 224 3.05 6.79 -25.55
C HIS A 224 2.83 5.28 -25.59
N ARG A 225 3.37 4.64 -26.66
CA ARG A 225 3.37 3.18 -26.78
C ARG A 225 4.32 2.56 -25.76
N PHE A 226 4.05 1.32 -25.36
CA PHE A 226 4.90 0.58 -24.40
C PHE A 226 6.38 0.50 -24.82
N LEU A 227 6.64 0.28 -26.11
CA LEU A 227 8.01 0.19 -26.65
C LEU A 227 8.64 1.56 -26.96
N ALA A 228 7.97 2.67 -26.69
CA ALA A 228 8.57 3.99 -26.88
C ALA A 228 9.74 4.17 -25.89
N PRO A 229 10.88 4.75 -26.35
CA PRO A 229 12.05 4.93 -25.49
C PRO A 229 11.76 5.69 -24.20
N GLN A 230 10.87 6.69 -24.26
CA GLN A 230 10.44 7.51 -23.10
C GLN A 230 9.70 6.69 -22.03
N THR A 231 9.03 5.61 -22.44
CA THR A 231 8.31 4.69 -21.56
C THR A 231 9.22 3.56 -21.09
N LEU A 232 9.83 2.86 -22.04
CA LEU A 232 10.50 1.59 -21.79
C LEU A 232 11.75 1.74 -20.93
N TRP A 233 12.64 2.69 -21.30
CA TRP A 233 13.91 2.82 -20.57
C TRP A 233 13.73 3.30 -19.12
N PRO A 234 12.93 4.34 -18.82
CA PRO A 234 12.70 4.73 -17.44
C PRO A 234 11.97 3.65 -16.62
N LEU A 235 10.98 2.97 -17.20
CA LEU A 235 10.24 1.92 -16.54
C LEU A 235 11.14 0.74 -16.16
N ILE A 236 11.85 0.18 -17.13
CA ILE A 236 12.76 -0.97 -16.89
C ILE A 236 13.95 -0.55 -16.04
N GLY A 237 14.55 0.59 -16.32
CA GLY A 237 15.68 1.11 -15.54
C GLY A 237 15.31 1.38 -14.10
N GLY A 238 14.14 1.97 -13.87
CA GLY A 238 13.61 2.22 -12.52
C GLY A 238 13.32 0.93 -11.75
N LEU A 239 12.67 -0.04 -12.39
CA LEU A 239 12.43 -1.36 -11.78
C LEU A 239 13.75 -2.09 -11.50
N ALA A 240 14.72 -2.03 -12.39
CA ALA A 240 16.04 -2.60 -12.18
C ALA A 240 16.75 -1.97 -10.96
N LEU A 241 16.66 -0.64 -10.79
CA LEU A 241 17.21 0.03 -9.61
C LEU A 241 16.51 -0.40 -8.31
N ILE A 242 15.21 -0.64 -8.34
CA ILE A 242 14.48 -1.19 -7.19
C ILE A 242 14.94 -2.63 -6.88
N VAL A 243 15.17 -3.45 -7.89
CA VAL A 243 15.77 -4.79 -7.70
C VAL A 243 17.19 -4.68 -7.13
N VAL A 244 18.01 -3.76 -7.65
CA VAL A 244 19.35 -3.49 -7.10
C VAL A 244 19.27 -3.04 -5.64
N LEU A 245 18.31 -2.20 -5.27
CA LEU A 245 18.04 -1.85 -3.87
C LEU A 245 17.79 -3.10 -3.02
N ILE A 246 16.89 -3.97 -3.46
CA ILE A 246 16.55 -5.21 -2.73
C ILE A 246 17.78 -6.10 -2.58
N VAL A 247 18.56 -6.30 -3.64
CA VAL A 247 19.79 -7.11 -3.63
C VAL A 247 20.86 -6.47 -2.73
N ASN A 248 21.03 -5.15 -2.79
CA ASN A 248 21.96 -4.40 -1.93
C ASN A 248 21.59 -4.59 -0.45
N GLN A 249 20.31 -4.40 -0.09
CA GLN A 249 19.83 -4.58 1.29
C GLN A 249 19.90 -6.05 1.76
N TYR A 250 19.73 -7.01 0.86
CA TYR A 250 19.88 -8.44 1.16
C TYR A 250 21.34 -8.81 1.51
N ARG A 251 22.31 -8.18 0.82
CA ARG A 251 23.75 -8.45 0.98
C ARG A 251 24.41 -7.61 2.09
N SER A 252 23.79 -6.50 2.48
CA SER A 252 24.34 -5.59 3.49
C SER A 252 24.46 -6.28 4.84
N ARG A 253 25.58 -6.01 5.56
CA ARG A 253 25.79 -6.48 6.93
C ARG A 253 24.92 -5.74 7.96
N ARG A 254 24.61 -4.47 7.71
CA ARG A 254 23.71 -3.63 8.52
C ARG A 254 22.67 -3.00 7.61
N PRO A 255 21.64 -3.77 7.16
CA PRO A 255 20.67 -3.28 6.19
C PRO A 255 19.73 -2.26 6.83
N LEU A 256 19.35 -1.24 6.06
CA LEU A 256 18.29 -0.31 6.41
C LEU A 256 16.92 -1.02 6.42
N LEU A 257 16.69 -1.88 5.43
CA LEU A 257 15.46 -2.66 5.27
C LEU A 257 15.69 -4.13 5.61
N THR A 258 14.76 -4.79 6.29
CA THR A 258 14.88 -6.17 6.79
C THR A 258 14.59 -7.21 5.69
N ILE A 259 15.27 -7.09 4.53
CA ILE A 259 15.01 -7.93 3.35
C ILE A 259 15.40 -9.39 3.57
N ARG A 260 16.59 -9.64 4.14
CA ARG A 260 17.14 -10.99 4.24
C ARG A 260 16.26 -11.91 5.09
N SER A 261 15.84 -11.47 6.28
CA SER A 261 14.98 -12.27 7.15
C SER A 261 13.59 -12.50 6.55
N MET A 262 13.08 -11.55 5.76
CA MET A 262 11.80 -11.71 5.06
C MET A 262 11.90 -12.74 3.93
N LEU A 263 12.91 -12.64 3.06
CA LEU A 263 13.03 -13.49 1.87
C LEU A 263 13.53 -14.90 2.16
N THR A 264 14.11 -15.16 3.34
CA THR A 264 14.55 -16.50 3.74
C THR A 264 13.49 -17.31 4.46
N SER A 265 12.35 -16.71 4.80
CA SER A 265 11.27 -17.33 5.58
C SER A 265 9.99 -17.49 4.77
N THR A 266 9.31 -18.62 4.91
CA THR A 266 8.14 -18.99 4.10
C THR A 266 6.94 -18.06 4.31
N VAL A 267 6.60 -17.76 5.57
CA VAL A 267 5.39 -17.00 5.90
C VAL A 267 5.48 -15.54 5.44
N PRO A 268 6.59 -14.80 5.68
CA PRO A 268 6.75 -13.45 5.15
C PRO A 268 6.69 -13.37 3.62
N VAL A 269 7.36 -14.30 2.91
CA VAL A 269 7.35 -14.32 1.44
C VAL A 269 5.93 -14.54 0.92
N ALA A 270 5.19 -15.50 1.47
CA ALA A 270 3.80 -15.74 1.08
C ALA A 270 2.92 -14.51 1.34
N GLY A 271 3.08 -13.85 2.51
CA GLY A 271 2.35 -12.63 2.84
C GLY A 271 2.66 -11.48 1.87
N ILE A 272 3.92 -11.27 1.52
CA ILE A 272 4.32 -10.25 0.53
C ILE A 272 3.67 -10.52 -0.83
N ILE A 273 3.72 -11.74 -1.32
CA ILE A 273 3.14 -12.12 -2.62
C ILE A 273 1.63 -11.85 -2.63
N VAL A 274 0.91 -12.25 -1.58
CA VAL A 274 -0.52 -11.96 -1.46
C VAL A 274 -0.78 -10.46 -1.46
N ALA A 275 -0.04 -9.69 -0.64
CA ALA A 275 -0.24 -8.24 -0.55
C ALA A 275 0.00 -7.53 -1.89
N LEU A 276 1.06 -7.91 -2.62
CA LEU A 276 1.39 -7.33 -3.93
C LEU A 276 0.39 -7.72 -5.01
N ALA A 277 0.04 -9.01 -5.08
CA ALA A 277 -0.92 -9.50 -6.06
C ALA A 277 -2.32 -8.91 -5.84
N ALA A 278 -2.76 -8.81 -4.58
CA ALA A 278 -4.04 -8.18 -4.24
C ALA A 278 -4.04 -6.69 -4.57
N ALA A 279 -2.98 -5.96 -4.22
CA ALA A 279 -2.86 -4.53 -4.53
C ALA A 279 -2.86 -4.26 -6.04
N ALA A 280 -2.12 -5.06 -6.83
CA ALA A 280 -2.09 -4.95 -8.27
C ALA A 280 -3.44 -5.31 -8.91
N ALA A 281 -4.06 -6.42 -8.49
CA ALA A 281 -5.32 -6.90 -9.05
C ALA A 281 -6.50 -5.98 -8.77
N SER A 282 -6.60 -5.43 -7.54
CA SER A 282 -7.72 -4.55 -7.14
C SER A 282 -7.80 -3.28 -7.98
N VAL A 283 -6.66 -2.71 -8.35
CA VAL A 283 -6.60 -1.50 -9.18
C VAL A 283 -7.21 -1.74 -10.56
N SER A 284 -7.03 -2.93 -11.15
CA SER A 284 -7.63 -3.26 -12.44
C SER A 284 -9.16 -3.22 -12.36
N ALA A 285 -9.74 -3.77 -11.31
CA ALA A 285 -11.19 -3.78 -11.13
C ALA A 285 -11.76 -2.37 -10.99
N THR A 286 -11.21 -1.57 -10.08
CA THR A 286 -11.77 -0.26 -9.75
C THR A 286 -11.54 0.78 -10.86
N VAL A 287 -10.30 0.91 -11.36
CA VAL A 287 -9.96 1.96 -12.35
C VAL A 287 -10.63 1.71 -13.70
N LEU A 288 -10.58 0.46 -14.20
CA LEU A 288 -11.10 0.16 -15.53
C LEU A 288 -12.63 0.21 -15.56
N THR A 289 -13.29 -0.33 -14.55
CA THR A 289 -14.76 -0.32 -14.51
C THR A 289 -15.31 1.07 -14.21
N ALA A 290 -14.68 1.87 -13.37
CA ALA A 290 -15.06 3.26 -13.15
C ALA A 290 -14.96 4.10 -14.42
N THR A 291 -13.93 3.87 -15.25
CA THR A 291 -13.78 4.55 -16.55
C THR A 291 -14.93 4.23 -17.51
N LEU A 292 -15.38 2.97 -17.58
CA LEU A 292 -16.53 2.59 -18.40
C LEU A 292 -17.85 3.15 -17.87
N LEU A 293 -18.05 3.12 -16.54
CA LEU A 293 -19.24 3.66 -15.90
C LEU A 293 -19.35 5.17 -16.08
N ALA A 294 -18.23 5.91 -16.03
CA ALA A 294 -18.20 7.35 -16.23
C ALA A 294 -18.68 7.80 -17.63
N GLN A 295 -18.70 6.89 -18.62
CA GLN A 295 -19.27 7.17 -19.94
C GLN A 295 -20.81 7.17 -19.95
N ARG A 296 -21.45 6.59 -18.92
CA ARG A 296 -22.91 6.36 -18.86
C ARG A 296 -23.58 7.05 -17.69
N TYR A 297 -22.87 7.23 -16.60
CA TYR A 297 -23.39 7.75 -15.33
C TYR A 297 -22.66 9.01 -14.91
N SER A 298 -23.34 9.84 -14.12
CA SER A 298 -22.70 11.02 -13.50
C SER A 298 -21.61 10.59 -12.52
N PRO A 299 -20.60 11.42 -12.27
CA PRO A 299 -19.52 11.11 -11.33
C PRO A 299 -20.00 10.74 -9.92
N LEU A 300 -21.06 11.41 -9.43
CA LEU A 300 -21.67 11.09 -8.14
C LEU A 300 -22.30 9.70 -8.15
N HIS A 301 -23.03 9.36 -9.20
CA HIS A 301 -23.69 8.05 -9.33
C HIS A 301 -22.64 6.93 -9.37
N VAL A 302 -21.57 7.11 -10.14
CA VAL A 302 -20.43 6.17 -10.12
C VAL A 302 -19.88 6.00 -8.70
N GLY A 303 -19.65 7.11 -7.98
CA GLY A 303 -19.18 7.06 -6.59
C GLY A 303 -20.11 6.28 -5.65
N LEU A 304 -21.43 6.41 -5.82
CA LEU A 304 -22.43 5.66 -5.04
C LEU A 304 -22.41 4.15 -5.35
N LEU A 305 -22.16 3.77 -6.60
CA LEU A 305 -22.05 2.35 -7.00
C LEU A 305 -20.84 1.65 -6.39
N TYR A 306 -19.80 2.40 -5.98
CA TYR A 306 -18.64 1.85 -5.28
C TYR A 306 -18.76 1.86 -3.73
N LEU A 307 -19.87 2.34 -3.14
CA LEU A 307 -20.07 2.28 -1.69
C LEU A 307 -19.96 0.87 -1.08
N PRO A 308 -20.40 -0.22 -1.74
CA PRO A 308 -20.20 -1.56 -1.18
C PRO A 308 -18.73 -1.94 -0.98
N GLU A 309 -17.78 -1.34 -1.73
CA GLU A 309 -16.34 -1.52 -1.51
C GLU A 309 -15.92 -1.02 -0.12
N LEU A 310 -16.42 0.15 0.29
CA LEU A 310 -16.24 0.65 1.66
C LEU A 310 -16.87 -0.30 2.70
N GLY A 311 -18.09 -0.77 2.45
CA GLY A 311 -18.75 -1.75 3.31
C GLY A 311 -17.91 -3.01 3.50
N GLY A 312 -17.36 -3.54 2.42
CA GLY A 312 -16.43 -4.68 2.42
C GLY A 312 -15.17 -4.41 3.24
N ALA A 313 -14.55 -3.25 3.07
CA ALA A 313 -13.37 -2.85 3.84
C ALA A 313 -13.67 -2.72 5.35
N LEU A 314 -14.83 -2.21 5.72
CA LEU A 314 -15.26 -2.12 7.14
C LEU A 314 -15.51 -3.50 7.75
N VAL A 315 -16.22 -4.37 7.04
CA VAL A 315 -16.47 -5.76 7.49
C VAL A 315 -15.14 -6.50 7.72
N THR A 316 -14.21 -6.39 6.78
CA THR A 316 -12.91 -7.05 6.91
C THR A 316 -12.02 -6.45 7.99
N ALA A 317 -12.13 -5.15 8.27
CA ALA A 317 -11.46 -4.53 9.41
C ALA A 317 -11.94 -5.12 10.74
N VAL A 318 -13.25 -5.26 10.91
CA VAL A 318 -13.83 -5.92 12.11
C VAL A 318 -13.39 -7.37 12.17
N LEU A 319 -13.47 -8.10 11.07
CA LEU A 319 -13.06 -9.51 10.99
C LEU A 319 -11.58 -9.67 11.35
N LEU A 320 -10.70 -8.81 10.85
CA LEU A 320 -9.28 -8.78 11.23
C LEU A 320 -9.11 -8.63 12.74
N GLY A 321 -9.81 -7.68 13.37
CA GLY A 321 -9.78 -7.50 14.82
C GLY A 321 -10.22 -8.73 15.62
N VAL A 322 -11.22 -9.48 15.10
CA VAL A 322 -11.73 -10.72 15.71
C VAL A 322 -10.76 -11.90 15.57
N VAL A 323 -10.12 -12.04 14.40
CA VAL A 323 -9.26 -13.19 14.10
C VAL A 323 -7.79 -12.97 14.46
N LEU A 324 -7.39 -11.75 14.82
CA LEU A 324 -6.01 -11.35 15.06
C LEU A 324 -5.25 -12.26 16.05
N ARG A 325 -5.97 -12.81 17.03
CA ARG A 325 -5.45 -13.72 18.08
C ARG A 325 -5.72 -15.20 17.79
N LYS A 326 -6.17 -15.54 16.58
CA LYS A 326 -6.60 -16.89 16.22
C LYS A 326 -5.77 -17.44 15.06
N ARG A 327 -5.73 -18.75 14.93
CA ARG A 327 -5.15 -19.42 13.73
C ARG A 327 -5.79 -18.97 12.41
N ALA A 328 -7.04 -18.50 12.48
CA ALA A 328 -7.79 -18.01 11.34
C ALA A 328 -7.14 -16.81 10.64
N LEU A 329 -6.24 -16.07 11.32
CA LEU A 329 -5.49 -14.98 10.71
C LEU A 329 -4.67 -15.43 9.49
N HIS A 330 -4.11 -16.65 9.50
CA HIS A 330 -3.36 -17.19 8.36
C HIS A 330 -4.22 -17.47 7.12
N TYR A 331 -5.52 -17.76 7.29
CA TYR A 331 -6.44 -18.06 6.20
C TYR A 331 -7.09 -16.78 5.63
N LEU A 332 -7.12 -15.70 6.40
CA LEU A 332 -7.80 -14.47 5.99
C LEU A 332 -7.24 -13.87 4.70
N PRO A 333 -5.90 -13.80 4.48
CA PRO A 333 -5.34 -13.34 3.22
C PRO A 333 -5.77 -14.17 2.01
N LEU A 334 -5.82 -15.48 2.15
CA LEU A 334 -6.24 -16.40 1.07
C LEU A 334 -7.72 -16.26 0.76
N ALA A 335 -8.58 -16.14 1.78
CA ALA A 335 -9.99 -15.84 1.59
C ALA A 335 -10.17 -14.49 0.87
N GLY A 336 -9.37 -13.49 1.25
CA GLY A 336 -9.35 -12.20 0.57
C GLY A 336 -9.02 -12.31 -0.93
N MET A 337 -8.03 -13.13 -1.30
CA MET A 337 -7.69 -13.37 -2.71
C MET A 337 -8.84 -14.02 -3.47
N ALA A 338 -9.56 -14.96 -2.85
CA ALA A 338 -10.72 -15.60 -3.47
C ALA A 338 -11.87 -14.60 -3.70
N PHE A 339 -12.19 -13.74 -2.72
CA PHE A 339 -13.20 -12.69 -2.87
C PHE A 339 -12.79 -11.66 -3.92
N LEU A 340 -11.52 -11.27 -3.95
CA LEU A 340 -10.99 -10.34 -4.95
C LEU A 340 -11.11 -10.93 -6.36
N ALA A 341 -10.70 -12.18 -6.55
CA ALA A 341 -10.84 -12.87 -7.81
C ALA A 341 -12.30 -12.96 -8.24
N ALA A 342 -13.21 -13.30 -7.33
CA ALA A 342 -14.65 -13.35 -7.61
C ALA A 342 -15.19 -11.97 -8.03
N GLY A 343 -14.83 -10.89 -7.35
CA GLY A 343 -15.24 -9.53 -7.71
C GLY A 343 -14.74 -9.13 -9.10
N ILE A 344 -13.47 -9.40 -9.42
CA ILE A 344 -12.91 -9.14 -10.75
C ILE A 344 -13.63 -9.98 -11.83
N ALA A 345 -13.92 -11.25 -11.54
CA ALA A 345 -14.64 -12.11 -12.47
C ALA A 345 -16.06 -11.60 -12.77
N VAL A 346 -16.79 -11.09 -11.76
CA VAL A 346 -18.11 -10.45 -11.95
C VAL A 346 -18.01 -9.31 -12.96
N PHE A 347 -17.00 -8.45 -12.83
CA PHE A 347 -16.77 -7.37 -13.78
C PHE A 347 -16.35 -7.87 -15.18
N ALA A 348 -15.47 -8.87 -15.26
CA ALA A 348 -14.94 -9.38 -16.53
C ALA A 348 -16.00 -10.11 -17.37
N VAL A 349 -16.95 -10.80 -16.74
CA VAL A 349 -18.00 -11.56 -17.42
C VAL A 349 -19.03 -10.62 -18.04
N GLN A 350 -19.42 -9.56 -17.34
CA GLN A 350 -20.45 -8.63 -17.80
C GLN A 350 -19.87 -7.22 -18.03
N LEU A 351 -19.45 -6.96 -19.27
CA LEU A 351 -19.03 -5.65 -19.73
C LEU A 351 -19.97 -5.16 -20.84
N PRO A 352 -20.28 -3.87 -20.81
CA PRO A 352 -20.02 -2.89 -19.75
C PRO A 352 -20.81 -3.23 -18.48
N PRO A 353 -20.26 -2.90 -17.29
CA PRO A 353 -20.89 -3.28 -16.04
C PRO A 353 -22.23 -2.57 -15.86
N THR A 354 -23.23 -3.30 -15.34
CA THR A 354 -24.51 -2.74 -14.90
C THR A 354 -24.42 -2.25 -13.46
N GLU A 355 -25.43 -1.54 -12.98
CA GLU A 355 -25.49 -1.12 -11.57
C GLU A 355 -25.40 -2.33 -10.63
N ALA A 356 -26.18 -3.38 -10.88
CA ALA A 356 -26.17 -4.59 -10.05
C ALA A 356 -24.80 -5.28 -10.03
N THR A 357 -24.17 -5.45 -11.20
CA THR A 357 -22.82 -6.05 -11.25
C THR A 357 -21.77 -5.17 -10.61
N THR A 358 -21.93 -3.84 -10.66
CA THR A 358 -21.02 -2.91 -9.99
C THR A 358 -21.16 -3.00 -8.47
N LEU A 359 -22.38 -3.01 -7.94
CA LEU A 359 -22.62 -3.15 -6.50
C LEU A 359 -22.05 -4.49 -5.95
N ILE A 360 -22.28 -5.60 -6.65
CA ILE A 360 -21.77 -6.91 -6.26
C ILE A 360 -20.25 -6.96 -6.41
N GLY A 361 -19.72 -6.56 -7.56
CA GLY A 361 -18.30 -6.60 -7.87
C GLY A 361 -17.48 -5.70 -6.91
N SER A 362 -17.92 -4.46 -6.66
CA SER A 362 -17.27 -3.55 -5.73
C SER A 362 -17.30 -4.06 -4.28
N GLY A 363 -18.42 -4.65 -3.84
CA GLY A 363 -18.51 -5.26 -2.51
C GLY A 363 -17.52 -6.42 -2.34
N LEU A 364 -17.45 -7.32 -3.31
CA LEU A 364 -16.51 -8.45 -3.31
C LEU A 364 -15.06 -7.97 -3.38
N THR A 365 -14.74 -6.97 -4.21
CA THR A 365 -13.37 -6.41 -4.27
C THR A 365 -12.98 -5.72 -2.97
N GLY A 366 -13.90 -5.00 -2.31
CA GLY A 366 -13.68 -4.38 -1.01
C GLY A 366 -13.39 -5.40 0.10
N ILE A 367 -14.19 -6.49 0.17
CA ILE A 367 -13.90 -7.63 1.06
C ILE A 367 -12.55 -8.23 0.71
N GLY A 368 -12.30 -8.47 -0.58
CA GLY A 368 -11.09 -9.09 -1.06
C GLY A 368 -9.84 -8.31 -0.69
N LEU A 369 -9.81 -7.01 -0.99
CA LEU A 369 -8.68 -6.12 -0.72
C LEU A 369 -8.40 -5.96 0.78
N GLY A 370 -9.45 -5.68 1.56
CA GLY A 370 -9.33 -5.50 3.01
C GLY A 370 -8.93 -6.79 3.74
N ALA A 371 -9.37 -7.96 3.26
CA ALA A 371 -9.00 -9.25 3.84
C ALA A 371 -7.62 -9.75 3.36
N ALA A 372 -7.15 -9.35 2.17
CA ALA A 372 -5.87 -9.82 1.64
C ALA A 372 -4.69 -9.00 2.16
N VAL A 373 -4.69 -7.68 1.97
CA VAL A 373 -3.47 -6.87 2.12
C VAL A 373 -3.07 -6.64 3.57
N ALA A 374 -3.93 -6.04 4.40
CA ALA A 374 -3.58 -5.74 5.79
C ALA A 374 -3.31 -7.02 6.61
N PRO A 375 -4.15 -8.08 6.54
CA PRO A 375 -3.83 -9.33 7.23
C PRO A 375 -2.51 -9.95 6.77
N ALA A 376 -2.18 -9.92 5.47
CA ALA A 376 -0.91 -10.43 4.97
C ALA A 376 0.30 -9.65 5.53
N LEU A 377 0.18 -8.33 5.71
CA LEU A 377 1.19 -7.50 6.39
C LEU A 377 1.42 -7.94 7.83
N PHE A 378 0.34 -8.18 8.59
CA PHE A 378 0.44 -8.67 9.96
C PHE A 378 1.02 -10.09 10.01
N VAL A 379 0.59 -10.98 9.10
CA VAL A 379 1.12 -12.34 8.99
C VAL A 379 2.62 -12.31 8.72
N ALA A 380 3.08 -11.47 7.81
CA ALA A 380 4.50 -11.29 7.52
C ALA A 380 5.25 -10.69 8.73
N GLY A 381 4.72 -9.61 9.34
CA GLY A 381 5.35 -8.90 10.44
C GLY A 381 5.48 -9.75 11.70
N PHE A 382 4.47 -10.52 12.06
CA PHE A 382 4.48 -11.39 13.25
C PHE A 382 5.42 -12.58 13.15
N SER A 383 5.88 -12.92 11.93
CA SER A 383 6.91 -13.93 11.70
C SER A 383 8.32 -13.46 12.03
N LEU A 384 8.48 -12.17 12.34
CA LEU A 384 9.77 -11.52 12.61
C LEU A 384 9.73 -10.86 13.99
N GLN A 385 10.84 -10.30 14.43
CA GLN A 385 10.92 -9.61 15.72
C GLN A 385 10.15 -8.28 15.69
N ALA A 386 9.52 -7.91 16.80
CA ALA A 386 8.79 -6.66 16.95
C ALA A 386 9.65 -5.42 16.64
N SER A 387 10.94 -5.43 16.99
CA SER A 387 11.89 -4.37 16.66
C SER A 387 12.13 -4.15 15.16
N SER A 388 11.80 -5.15 14.32
CA SER A 388 11.89 -5.05 12.87
C SER A 388 10.61 -4.58 12.20
N LEU A 389 9.49 -4.44 12.93
CA LEU A 389 8.16 -4.18 12.38
C LEU A 389 8.12 -2.95 11.47
N GLN A 390 8.77 -1.86 11.86
CA GLN A 390 8.86 -0.64 11.07
C GLN A 390 9.57 -0.87 9.72
N ARG A 391 10.67 -1.62 9.72
CA ARG A 391 11.44 -1.95 8.52
C ARG A 391 10.67 -2.91 7.59
N VAL A 392 9.91 -3.83 8.18
CA VAL A 392 9.02 -4.74 7.45
C VAL A 392 7.90 -3.95 6.76
N PHE A 393 7.23 -3.07 7.49
CA PHE A 393 6.18 -2.23 6.92
C PHE A 393 6.71 -1.34 5.80
N ALA A 394 7.89 -0.75 5.97
CA ALA A 394 8.49 0.10 4.96
C ALA A 394 8.73 -0.62 3.63
N ILE A 395 9.32 -1.82 3.65
CA ILE A 395 9.58 -2.57 2.42
C ILE A 395 8.30 -3.09 1.78
N VAL A 396 7.34 -3.57 2.57
CA VAL A 396 6.08 -4.06 2.02
C VAL A 396 5.26 -2.90 1.44
N GLU A 397 5.23 -1.74 2.10
CA GLU A 397 4.58 -0.54 1.58
C GLU A 397 5.27 0.01 0.33
N LEU A 398 6.60 0.00 0.25
CA LEU A 398 7.34 0.33 -0.96
C LEU A 398 6.90 -0.56 -2.13
N LEU A 399 6.95 -1.87 -1.93
CA LEU A 399 6.60 -2.83 -2.97
C LEU A 399 5.10 -2.77 -3.33
N ARG A 400 4.23 -2.57 -2.33
CA ARG A 400 2.79 -2.40 -2.55
C ARG A 400 2.49 -1.12 -3.35
N ALA A 401 3.16 -0.02 -3.05
CA ALA A 401 3.00 1.23 -3.79
C ALA A 401 3.42 1.04 -5.27
N VAL A 402 4.54 0.38 -5.51
CA VAL A 402 4.99 0.02 -6.86
C VAL A 402 3.95 -0.88 -7.54
N ALA A 403 3.49 -1.95 -6.89
CA ALA A 403 2.52 -2.88 -7.46
C ALA A 403 1.16 -2.23 -7.76
N ALA A 404 0.63 -1.40 -6.85
CA ALA A 404 -0.67 -0.77 -7.02
C ALA A 404 -0.66 0.40 -8.01
N PHE A 405 0.25 1.35 -7.79
CA PHE A 405 0.20 2.61 -8.53
C PHE A 405 0.83 2.55 -9.91
N MET A 406 1.82 1.69 -10.13
CA MET A 406 2.40 1.51 -11.47
C MET A 406 1.58 0.59 -12.37
N ILE A 407 0.84 -0.34 -11.81
CA ILE A 407 0.04 -1.27 -12.61
C ILE A 407 -1.18 -0.56 -13.24
N ALA A 408 -1.70 0.50 -12.62
CA ALA A 408 -2.86 1.23 -13.14
C ALA A 408 -2.65 1.78 -14.55
N PRO A 409 -1.60 2.55 -14.86
CA PRO A 409 -1.30 2.96 -16.24
C PRO A 409 -1.11 1.79 -17.20
N VAL A 410 -0.52 0.69 -16.75
CA VAL A 410 -0.35 -0.52 -17.58
C VAL A 410 -1.70 -1.13 -17.96
N PHE A 411 -2.61 -1.28 -17.02
CA PHE A 411 -3.95 -1.79 -17.31
C PHE A 411 -4.76 -0.85 -18.19
N VAL A 412 -4.68 0.46 -17.97
CA VAL A 412 -5.33 1.46 -18.82
C VAL A 412 -4.76 1.40 -20.25
N HIS A 413 -3.44 1.25 -20.39
CA HIS A 413 -2.79 1.09 -21.70
C HIS A 413 -3.25 -0.19 -22.42
N ILE A 414 -3.32 -1.33 -21.72
CA ILE A 414 -3.83 -2.59 -22.27
C ILE A 414 -5.29 -2.41 -22.71
N ALA A 415 -6.12 -1.81 -21.87
CA ALA A 415 -7.53 -1.58 -22.20
C ALA A 415 -7.72 -0.68 -23.42
N ALA A 416 -6.81 0.28 -23.65
CA ALA A 416 -6.87 1.20 -24.78
C ALA A 416 -6.30 0.62 -26.08
N THR A 417 -5.33 -0.30 -26.00
CA THR A 417 -4.54 -0.71 -27.19
C THR A 417 -4.80 -2.14 -27.65
N VAL A 418 -5.30 -3.01 -26.77
CA VAL A 418 -5.49 -4.44 -27.05
C VAL A 418 -6.97 -4.72 -27.37
N GLY A 419 -7.24 -5.55 -28.36
CA GLY A 419 -8.58 -6.06 -28.64
C GLY A 419 -9.46 -5.21 -29.58
N GLY A 420 -8.94 -4.11 -30.13
CA GLY A 420 -9.64 -3.30 -31.16
C GLY A 420 -10.75 -2.38 -30.66
N ASN A 421 -11.25 -2.57 -29.44
CA ASN A 421 -12.17 -1.66 -28.75
C ASN A 421 -11.95 -1.65 -27.25
N SER A 422 -12.44 -0.59 -26.58
CA SER A 422 -12.21 -0.38 -25.14
C SER A 422 -12.83 -1.47 -24.25
N GLU A 423 -13.94 -2.08 -24.65
CA GLU A 423 -14.61 -3.14 -23.88
C GLU A 423 -13.80 -4.45 -23.92
N THR A 424 -13.33 -4.86 -25.11
CA THR A 424 -12.50 -6.06 -25.26
C THR A 424 -11.17 -5.89 -24.55
N GLY A 425 -10.51 -4.74 -24.72
CA GLY A 425 -9.26 -4.43 -24.02
C GLY A 425 -9.43 -4.42 -22.49
N THR A 426 -10.50 -3.81 -21.99
CA THR A 426 -10.85 -3.82 -20.57
C THR A 426 -11.09 -5.24 -20.06
N ARG A 427 -11.81 -6.07 -20.82
CA ARG A 427 -12.06 -7.48 -20.46
C ARG A 427 -10.75 -8.26 -20.34
N ILE A 428 -9.83 -8.08 -21.28
CA ILE A 428 -8.49 -8.71 -21.23
C ILE A 428 -7.72 -8.25 -19.99
N ALA A 429 -7.70 -6.95 -19.72
CA ALA A 429 -7.03 -6.40 -18.56
C ALA A 429 -7.63 -6.91 -17.22
N LEU A 430 -8.96 -7.04 -17.14
CA LEU A 430 -9.64 -7.64 -15.99
C LEU A 430 -9.28 -9.12 -15.80
N TRP A 431 -9.21 -9.92 -16.89
CA TRP A 431 -8.78 -11.31 -16.79
C TRP A 431 -7.30 -11.44 -16.38
N ILE A 432 -6.43 -10.50 -16.77
CA ILE A 432 -5.05 -10.43 -16.24
C ILE A 432 -5.09 -10.14 -14.74
N GLY A 433 -5.89 -9.17 -14.28
CA GLY A 433 -6.10 -8.89 -12.86
C GLY A 433 -6.64 -10.10 -12.07
N PHE A 434 -7.60 -10.83 -12.64
CA PHE A 434 -8.09 -12.10 -12.09
C PHE A 434 -6.96 -13.12 -11.96
N GLY A 435 -6.14 -13.27 -13.01
CA GLY A 435 -4.97 -14.16 -13.02
C GLY A 435 -3.95 -13.79 -11.94
N LEU A 436 -3.72 -12.48 -11.69
CA LEU A 436 -2.86 -12.02 -10.60
C LEU A 436 -3.44 -12.40 -9.23
N ALA A 437 -4.75 -12.22 -9.02
CA ALA A 437 -5.39 -12.59 -7.76
C ALA A 437 -5.32 -14.11 -7.51
N VAL A 438 -5.73 -14.92 -8.47
CA VAL A 438 -5.68 -16.39 -8.36
C VAL A 438 -4.22 -16.86 -8.23
N GLY A 439 -3.33 -16.38 -9.09
CA GLY A 439 -1.91 -16.75 -9.10
C GLY A 439 -1.21 -16.43 -7.78
N GLY A 440 -1.43 -15.22 -7.23
CA GLY A 440 -0.90 -14.82 -5.92
C GLY A 440 -1.38 -15.74 -4.78
N GLY A 441 -2.68 -16.08 -4.79
CA GLY A 441 -3.25 -17.02 -3.82
C GLY A 441 -2.67 -18.44 -3.94
N VAL A 442 -2.58 -18.95 -5.18
CA VAL A 442 -2.00 -20.29 -5.46
C VAL A 442 -0.54 -20.35 -5.05
N ILE A 443 0.27 -19.33 -5.40
CA ILE A 443 1.68 -19.27 -5.03
C ILE A 443 1.84 -19.27 -3.51
N ALA A 444 1.01 -18.51 -2.79
CA ALA A 444 1.05 -18.47 -1.34
C ALA A 444 0.74 -19.85 -0.73
N VAL A 445 -0.30 -20.54 -1.22
CA VAL A 445 -0.63 -21.93 -0.78
C VAL A 445 0.52 -22.88 -1.06
N LEU A 446 1.11 -22.83 -2.26
CA LEU A 446 2.25 -23.65 -2.63
C LEU A 446 3.47 -23.38 -1.72
N LEU A 447 3.76 -22.12 -1.39
CA LEU A 447 4.82 -21.76 -0.46
C LEU A 447 4.58 -22.34 0.93
N TYR A 448 3.36 -22.26 1.46
CA TYR A 448 3.01 -22.88 2.74
C TYR A 448 3.20 -24.41 2.69
N ALA A 449 2.77 -25.06 1.62
CA ALA A 449 2.92 -26.51 1.44
C ALA A 449 4.39 -26.93 1.30
N LEU A 450 5.16 -26.28 0.42
CA LEU A 450 6.56 -26.58 0.15
C LEU A 450 7.49 -26.19 1.32
N GLY A 451 7.16 -25.12 2.04
CA GLY A 451 7.85 -24.69 3.25
C GLY A 451 7.44 -25.48 4.50
N ARG A 452 6.39 -26.34 4.41
CA ARG A 452 5.78 -27.03 5.56
C ARG A 452 5.35 -26.08 6.67
N ALA A 453 4.96 -24.86 6.31
CA ALA A 453 4.43 -23.89 7.25
C ALA A 453 3.03 -24.31 7.71
N ARG A 454 2.76 -24.17 9.01
CA ARG A 454 1.45 -24.51 9.59
C ARG A 454 0.82 -23.26 10.20
N PRO A 455 -0.51 -23.08 10.07
CA PRO A 455 -1.22 -22.03 10.77
C PRO A 455 -1.09 -22.20 12.28
N GLN A 456 -0.63 -21.16 12.96
CA GLN A 456 -0.38 -21.13 14.40
C GLN A 456 -1.25 -20.07 15.06
N VAL A 457 -1.49 -20.19 16.36
CA VAL A 457 -2.03 -19.12 17.17
C VAL A 457 -0.90 -18.14 17.45
N PRO A 458 -1.06 -16.84 17.21
CA PRO A 458 0.01 -15.88 17.49
C PRO A 458 0.21 -15.69 18.99
N ASP A 459 1.46 -15.81 19.44
CA ASP A 459 1.89 -15.39 20.77
C ASP A 459 2.22 -13.89 20.74
N LEU A 460 1.16 -13.08 20.85
CA LEU A 460 1.31 -11.63 20.76
C LEU A 460 1.97 -11.03 22.02
N GLU A 461 1.91 -11.69 23.17
CA GLU A 461 2.59 -11.23 24.41
C GLU A 461 4.10 -11.34 24.23
N ARG A 462 4.58 -12.50 23.82
CA ARG A 462 6.00 -12.73 23.48
C ARG A 462 6.49 -11.74 22.43
N PHE A 463 5.68 -11.49 21.39
CA PHE A 463 6.01 -10.56 20.32
C PHE A 463 6.13 -9.11 20.84
N MET A 464 5.15 -8.65 21.62
CA MET A 464 5.14 -7.27 22.11
C MET A 464 6.22 -7.00 23.16
N ASN A 465 6.57 -8.00 23.96
CA ASN A 465 7.67 -7.91 24.91
C ASN A 465 9.05 -7.96 24.24
N GLY A 466 9.11 -8.20 22.93
CA GLY A 466 10.37 -8.28 22.18
C GLY A 466 11.15 -9.59 22.41
N GLU A 467 10.54 -10.59 23.05
CA GLU A 467 11.14 -11.88 23.36
C GLU A 467 11.30 -12.81 22.15
N GLY A 468 10.59 -12.49 21.04
CA GLY A 468 10.67 -13.23 19.80
C GLY A 468 9.54 -12.95 18.82
N PRO A 469 9.49 -13.67 17.69
CA PRO A 469 8.35 -13.61 16.76
C PRO A 469 7.09 -14.21 17.39
N ALA A 470 5.91 -13.79 16.92
CA ALA A 470 4.62 -14.29 17.41
C ALA A 470 4.35 -15.74 16.99
N TRP A 471 5.02 -16.23 15.96
CA TRP A 471 5.00 -17.61 15.50
C TRP A 471 6.28 -17.99 14.75
N TYR A 472 6.49 -19.28 14.65
CA TYR A 472 7.61 -19.83 13.88
C TYR A 472 7.30 -19.81 12.38
N SER A 473 8.20 -19.26 11.58
CA SER A 473 8.18 -19.35 10.13
C SER A 473 9.33 -20.27 9.67
N PRO A 474 9.06 -21.41 9.02
CA PRO A 474 10.10 -22.27 8.51
C PRO A 474 10.90 -21.58 7.40
N PRO A 475 12.15 -22.03 7.16
CA PRO A 475 12.93 -21.55 6.01
C PRO A 475 12.19 -21.76 4.69
N LEU A 476 12.45 -20.87 3.73
CA LEU A 476 11.86 -20.99 2.40
C LEU A 476 12.20 -22.34 1.79
N LEU A 477 11.16 -23.04 1.29
CA LEU A 477 11.27 -24.36 0.65
C LEU A 477 11.88 -25.46 1.54
N ALA A 478 11.72 -25.38 2.86
CA ALA A 478 12.27 -26.36 3.80
C ALA A 478 11.86 -27.82 3.49
N GLY A 479 10.65 -28.03 2.93
CA GLY A 479 10.18 -29.36 2.55
C GLY A 479 10.95 -29.99 1.39
N ILE A 480 11.48 -29.19 0.48
CA ILE A 480 12.30 -29.68 -0.64
C ILE A 480 13.71 -30.01 -0.16
N ARG A 481 14.32 -29.15 0.64
CA ARG A 481 15.68 -29.34 1.20
C ARG A 481 15.79 -30.60 2.04
N HIS A 482 14.75 -30.93 2.80
CA HIS A 482 14.72 -32.21 3.56
C HIS A 482 14.66 -33.46 2.67
N ARG A 483 13.98 -33.39 1.52
CA ARG A 483 13.92 -34.49 0.55
C ARG A 483 15.27 -34.71 -0.15
N GLU A 484 15.99 -33.66 -0.47
CA GLU A 484 17.34 -33.76 -1.07
C GLU A 484 18.34 -34.33 -0.08
N GLY A 485 18.33 -33.92 1.20
CA GLY A 485 19.17 -34.51 2.24
C GLY A 485 18.92 -36.01 2.46
N HIS A 486 17.65 -36.46 2.44
CA HIS A 486 17.32 -37.86 2.51
C HIS A 486 17.70 -38.66 1.24
N ARG A 487 17.66 -38.06 0.06
CA ARG A 487 18.13 -38.69 -1.18
C ARG A 487 19.66 -38.84 -1.19
N GLN A 488 20.40 -37.85 -0.77
CA GLN A 488 21.87 -37.92 -0.68
C GLN A 488 22.33 -38.98 0.31
N LEU A 489 21.65 -39.11 1.48
CA LEU A 489 21.93 -40.18 2.45
C LEU A 489 21.52 -41.57 1.98
N ALA A 490 20.56 -41.68 1.04
CA ALA A 490 20.16 -42.95 0.47
C ALA A 490 21.01 -43.37 -0.76
N GLU A 491 21.73 -42.41 -1.35
CA GLU A 491 22.62 -42.62 -2.51
C GLU A 491 24.10 -42.79 -2.11
N GLU A 492 24.48 -42.58 -0.82
CA GLU A 492 25.80 -42.98 -0.33
C GLU A 492 25.86 -44.51 -0.24
N PRO A 493 26.63 -45.20 -1.12
CA PRO A 493 26.78 -46.63 -1.02
C PRO A 493 27.49 -46.93 0.29
N ALA A 494 26.93 -47.91 1.04
CA ALA A 494 27.59 -48.49 2.21
C ALA A 494 28.99 -48.94 1.81
N GLN A 495 29.98 -48.08 2.04
CA GLN A 495 31.37 -48.46 1.98
C GLN A 495 31.66 -49.20 3.29
N SER A 496 31.47 -50.50 3.26
CA SER A 496 32.06 -51.45 4.22
C SER A 496 33.41 -51.92 3.73
#